data_66919244fc46efa6b3b037a5ed969a7a
#
_entry.id   66919244fc46efa6b3b037a5ed969a7a
#
_cell.length_a   1.000
_cell.length_b   1.000
_cell.length_c   1.000
_cell.angle_alpha   90.00
_cell.angle_beta   90.00
_cell.angle_gamma   90.00
#
_symmetry.space_group_name_H-M   'P 1'
#
loop_
_entity.id
_entity.type
_entity.pdbx_description
1 polymer ?
#
loop_
_entity_poly.entity_id
_entity_poly.type
_entity_poly.pdbx_seq_one_letter_code
_entity_poly.pdbx_strand_id
1 'polypeptide(L)'
;MKNDRPLFYEVAAERTLDRAMGHGFDGILADQEQYMDDFWKRSDVQIRDINPKWAKGSTIEIQQAIRFNLFHILQAAGRADTLGVPAKGLTAQAYEGQYFWDTEIYLFPFLIYTSPRLAKNLLMFRYRMLDHARERARELNQKGAMFPWRTINGKEASAYYAAGTAQYHINADIMYALRK
;
A
#
# COMPACT_ATOMS: atom_id res chain seq x y z
N MET A 1 6.75 10.83 33.19
CA MET A 1 7.57 10.47 32.03
C MET A 1 7.33 11.52 30.97
N LYS A 2 8.29 12.43 30.73
CA LYS A 2 8.23 13.42 29.66
C LYS A 2 8.38 12.68 28.33
N ASN A 3 7.55 13.08 27.39
CA ASN A 3 7.41 12.45 26.08
C ASN A 3 8.64 12.80 25.19
N ASP A 4 9.66 11.94 25.16
CA ASP A 4 10.91 12.13 24.40
C ASP A 4 10.72 11.92 22.86
N ARG A 5 9.50 11.69 22.39
CA ARG A 5 9.18 11.47 20.98
C ARG A 5 9.46 12.65 20.05
N PRO A 6 9.20 13.92 20.42
CA PRO A 6 9.52 15.06 19.55
C PRO A 6 10.99 15.11 19.17
N LEU A 7 11.89 14.92 20.15
CA LEU A 7 13.34 14.97 19.94
C LEU A 7 13.83 13.84 18.98
N PHE A 8 13.24 12.66 19.06
CA PHE A 8 13.59 11.56 18.16
C PHE A 8 13.25 11.88 16.70
N TYR A 9 12.08 12.44 16.43
CA TYR A 9 11.66 12.81 15.07
C TYR A 9 12.47 13.97 14.52
N GLU A 10 12.81 14.95 15.34
CA GLU A 10 13.66 16.08 15.01
C GLU A 10 15.05 15.61 14.57
N VAL A 11 15.74 14.81 15.38
CA VAL A 11 17.05 14.25 15.05
C VAL A 11 17.01 13.37 13.79
N ALA A 12 15.92 12.61 13.58
CA ALA A 12 15.78 11.79 12.38
C ALA A 12 15.60 12.65 11.12
N ALA A 13 14.87 13.75 11.22
CA ALA A 13 14.67 14.71 10.13
C ALA A 13 15.98 15.43 9.78
N GLU A 14 16.71 15.92 10.79
CA GLU A 14 18.03 16.56 10.61
C GLU A 14 19.02 15.63 9.92
N ARG A 15 19.17 14.38 10.39
CA ARG A 15 20.04 13.39 9.75
C ARG A 15 19.66 13.09 8.30
N THR A 16 18.39 13.16 7.98
CA THR A 16 17.91 12.96 6.60
C THR A 16 18.26 14.16 5.74
N LEU A 17 18.08 15.36 6.27
CA LEU A 17 18.47 16.59 5.60
C LEU A 17 19.99 16.65 5.36
N ASP A 18 20.81 16.36 6.38
CA ASP A 18 22.26 16.35 6.27
C ASP A 18 22.75 15.38 5.18
N ARG A 19 22.17 14.18 5.11
CA ARG A 19 22.48 13.23 4.03
C ARG A 19 22.10 13.77 2.66
N ALA A 20 20.92 14.39 2.53
CA ALA A 20 20.47 14.99 1.28
C ALA A 20 21.37 16.14 0.84
N MET A 21 21.73 17.02 1.77
CA MET A 21 22.66 18.14 1.52
C MET A 21 24.04 17.63 1.11
N GLY A 22 24.58 16.62 1.79
CA GLY A 22 25.87 16.00 1.45
C GLY A 22 25.89 15.30 0.09
N HIS A 23 24.74 14.75 -0.34
CA HIS A 23 24.61 14.10 -1.64
C HIS A 23 24.45 15.11 -2.80
N GLY A 24 23.88 16.26 -2.51
CA GLY A 24 23.62 17.35 -3.46
C GLY A 24 22.48 17.02 -4.42
N PHE A 25 22.06 18.02 -5.19
CA PHE A 25 20.94 17.87 -6.14
C PHE A 25 21.23 16.82 -7.21
N ASP A 26 22.38 16.86 -7.85
CA ASP A 26 22.72 15.93 -8.94
C ASP A 26 22.81 14.49 -8.46
N GLY A 27 23.33 14.27 -7.25
CA GLY A 27 23.35 12.95 -6.65
C GLY A 27 21.95 12.40 -6.36
N ILE A 28 21.07 13.22 -5.77
CA ILE A 28 19.69 12.84 -5.51
C ILE A 28 18.93 12.58 -6.81
N LEU A 29 19.17 13.39 -7.86
CA LEU A 29 18.55 13.19 -9.17
C LEU A 29 18.97 11.85 -9.78
N ALA A 30 20.28 11.55 -9.77
CA ALA A 30 20.81 10.29 -10.28
C ALA A 30 20.23 9.07 -9.54
N ASP A 31 20.12 9.14 -8.21
CA ASP A 31 19.49 8.09 -7.40
C ASP A 31 18.00 7.91 -7.76
N GLN A 32 17.28 9.00 -7.97
CA GLN A 32 15.87 8.97 -8.35
C GLN A 32 15.69 8.38 -9.76
N GLU A 33 16.52 8.76 -10.71
CA GLU A 33 16.51 8.19 -12.06
C GLU A 33 16.77 6.69 -12.02
N GLN A 34 17.81 6.25 -11.31
CA GLN A 34 18.13 4.84 -11.16
C GLN A 34 16.99 4.05 -10.51
N TYR A 35 16.38 4.60 -9.45
CA TYR A 35 15.25 3.97 -8.76
C TYR A 35 14.04 3.79 -9.69
N MET A 36 13.72 4.81 -10.47
CA MET A 36 12.61 4.76 -11.43
C MET A 36 12.90 3.82 -12.60
N ASP A 37 14.12 3.81 -13.11
CA ASP A 37 14.54 2.88 -14.17
C ASP A 37 14.41 1.43 -13.71
N ASP A 38 14.87 1.12 -12.51
CA ASP A 38 14.75 -0.22 -11.93
C ASP A 38 13.29 -0.62 -11.68
N PHE A 39 12.44 0.33 -11.31
CA PHE A 39 11.01 0.09 -11.21
C PHE A 39 10.40 -0.22 -12.58
N TRP A 40 10.65 0.60 -13.59
CA TRP A 40 10.09 0.39 -14.92
C TRP A 40 10.58 -0.88 -15.59
N LYS A 41 11.84 -1.26 -15.41
CA LYS A 41 12.37 -2.55 -15.92
C LYS A 41 11.58 -3.76 -15.41
N ARG A 42 11.02 -3.70 -14.21
CA ARG A 42 10.28 -4.81 -13.59
C ARG A 42 8.76 -4.71 -13.76
N SER A 43 8.24 -3.51 -13.95
CA SER A 43 6.82 -3.21 -13.74
C SER A 43 6.13 -2.61 -14.96
N ASP A 44 6.86 -2.26 -16.01
CA ASP A 44 6.27 -1.62 -17.18
C ASP A 44 5.38 -2.59 -17.95
N VAL A 45 4.20 -2.14 -18.31
CA VAL A 45 3.23 -2.86 -19.14
C VAL A 45 3.13 -2.15 -20.48
N GLN A 46 3.55 -2.79 -21.54
CA GLN A 46 3.49 -2.24 -22.88
C GLN A 46 2.22 -2.69 -23.58
N ILE A 47 1.44 -1.72 -24.06
CA ILE A 47 0.22 -1.97 -24.81
C ILE A 47 0.50 -1.75 -26.29
N ARG A 48 0.12 -2.77 -27.11
CA ARG A 48 0.13 -2.67 -28.56
C ARG A 48 -1.29 -2.90 -29.07
N ASP A 49 -1.78 -1.97 -29.85
CA ASP A 49 -3.05 -2.15 -30.53
C ASP A 49 -2.84 -3.06 -31.75
N ILE A 50 -3.46 -4.22 -31.72
CA ILE A 50 -3.44 -5.19 -32.83
C ILE A 50 -4.65 -5.00 -33.76
N ASN A 51 -5.66 -4.24 -33.35
CA ASN A 51 -6.84 -3.96 -34.15
C ASN A 51 -7.40 -2.55 -33.90
N PRO A 52 -6.89 -1.54 -34.65
CA PRO A 52 -7.27 -0.14 -34.45
C PRO A 52 -8.75 0.15 -34.61
N LYS A 53 -9.52 -0.73 -35.24
CA LYS A 53 -10.99 -0.58 -35.39
C LYS A 53 -11.76 -0.75 -34.07
N TRP A 54 -11.16 -1.34 -33.05
CA TRP A 54 -11.79 -1.65 -31.76
C TRP A 54 -11.32 -0.75 -30.65
N ALA A 55 -10.26 0.01 -30.88
CA ALA A 55 -9.72 0.93 -29.89
C ALA A 55 -10.61 2.17 -29.71
N LYS A 56 -11.24 2.26 -28.57
CA LYS A 56 -11.88 3.50 -28.11
C LYS A 56 -10.82 4.34 -27.36
N GLY A 57 -10.08 5.15 -28.09
CA GLY A 57 -9.01 5.98 -27.54
C GLY A 57 -7.64 5.67 -28.16
N SER A 58 -6.68 6.53 -27.91
CA SER A 58 -5.32 6.37 -28.38
C SER A 58 -4.57 5.36 -27.51
N THR A 59 -3.85 4.43 -28.12
CA THR A 59 -2.93 3.49 -27.40
C THR A 59 -1.94 4.25 -26.52
N ILE A 60 -1.54 5.45 -26.93
CA ILE A 60 -0.66 6.34 -26.17
C ILE A 60 -1.33 6.80 -24.88
N GLU A 61 -2.59 7.22 -24.93
CA GLU A 61 -3.32 7.65 -23.73
C GLU A 61 -3.54 6.52 -22.74
N ILE A 62 -3.85 5.31 -23.23
CA ILE A 62 -4.01 4.13 -22.38
C ILE A 62 -2.67 3.75 -21.75
N GLN A 63 -1.58 3.77 -22.52
CA GLN A 63 -0.23 3.50 -22.01
C GLN A 63 0.16 4.53 -20.92
N GLN A 64 -0.11 5.80 -21.16
CA GLN A 64 0.14 6.87 -20.18
C GLN A 64 -0.68 6.67 -18.91
N ALA A 65 -1.97 6.35 -19.04
CA ALA A 65 -2.85 6.12 -17.89
C ALA A 65 -2.37 4.92 -17.03
N ILE A 66 -1.92 3.84 -17.66
CA ILE A 66 -1.37 2.67 -16.94
C ILE A 66 -0.09 3.06 -16.21
N ARG A 67 0.87 3.70 -16.86
CA ARG A 67 2.11 4.14 -16.22
C ARG A 67 1.85 5.11 -15.08
N PHE A 68 0.90 6.03 -15.24
CA PHE A 68 0.48 6.94 -14.20
C PHE A 68 -0.04 6.18 -12.97
N ASN A 69 -0.91 5.19 -13.16
CA ASN A 69 -1.44 4.39 -12.07
C ASN A 69 -0.35 3.54 -11.40
N LEU A 70 0.55 2.91 -12.16
CA LEU A 70 1.67 2.14 -11.61
C LEU A 70 2.62 3.02 -10.79
N PHE A 71 2.87 4.25 -11.25
CA PHE A 71 3.64 5.23 -10.49
C PHE A 71 2.98 5.57 -9.16
N HIS A 72 1.67 5.80 -9.12
CA HIS A 72 0.94 6.06 -7.87
C HIS A 72 0.93 4.85 -6.93
N ILE A 73 0.86 3.63 -7.46
CA ILE A 73 1.02 2.41 -6.66
C ILE A 73 2.41 2.36 -6.03
N LEU A 74 3.46 2.64 -6.79
CA LEU A 74 4.82 2.71 -6.27
C LEU A 74 4.96 3.77 -5.17
N GLN A 75 4.40 4.96 -5.38
CA GLN A 75 4.41 6.04 -4.39
C GLN A 75 3.77 5.59 -3.05
N ALA A 76 2.64 4.93 -3.12
CA ALA A 76 1.90 4.48 -1.94
C ALA A 76 2.55 3.28 -1.24
N ALA A 77 3.09 2.32 -2.00
CA ALA A 77 3.63 1.06 -1.47
C ALA A 77 5.13 1.13 -1.18
N GLY A 78 5.89 1.91 -1.93
CA GLY A 78 7.36 1.88 -1.92
C GLY A 78 8.02 2.23 -0.59
N ARG A 79 7.31 2.98 0.26
CA ARG A 79 7.78 3.41 1.58
C ARG A 79 6.98 2.82 2.74
N ALA A 80 6.12 1.86 2.46
CA ALA A 80 5.27 1.20 3.45
C ALA A 80 6.03 0.07 4.16
N ASP A 81 7.09 0.38 4.91
CA ASP A 81 7.85 -0.62 5.65
C ASP A 81 7.08 -1.21 6.83
N THR A 82 6.22 -0.43 7.45
CA THR A 82 5.44 -0.82 8.64
C THR A 82 3.95 -0.55 8.51
N LEU A 83 3.54 0.19 7.50
CA LEU A 83 2.16 0.60 7.26
C LEU A 83 1.60 -0.11 6.01
N GLY A 84 0.28 -0.07 5.85
CA GLY A 84 -0.39 -0.52 4.64
C GLY A 84 -0.46 0.57 3.57
N VAL A 85 -1.17 0.27 2.50
CA VAL A 85 -1.53 1.23 1.45
C VAL A 85 -2.95 1.72 1.71
N PRO A 86 -3.16 3.03 1.88
CA PRO A 86 -4.51 3.59 2.04
C PRO A 86 -5.37 3.36 0.78
N ALA A 87 -6.68 3.29 0.94
CA ALA A 87 -7.63 2.98 -0.12
C ALA A 87 -7.48 3.82 -1.41
N LYS A 88 -7.07 5.07 -1.28
CA LYS A 88 -6.85 6.00 -2.39
C LYS A 88 -5.38 6.41 -2.57
N GLY A 89 -4.44 5.63 -2.02
CA GLY A 89 -3.04 5.98 -2.04
C GLY A 89 -2.75 7.27 -1.26
N LEU A 90 -1.73 8.02 -1.67
CA LEU A 90 -1.27 9.20 -0.95
C LEU A 90 -1.92 10.52 -1.41
N THR A 91 -2.60 10.53 -2.55
CA THR A 91 -3.01 11.77 -3.24
C THR A 91 -4.50 12.08 -3.19
N ALA A 92 -5.33 11.18 -2.70
CA ALA A 92 -6.78 11.38 -2.64
C ALA A 92 -7.32 11.34 -1.21
N GLN A 93 -8.27 12.23 -0.93
CA GLN A 93 -8.83 12.43 0.41
C GLN A 93 -9.97 11.45 0.77
N ALA A 94 -10.46 10.67 -0.19
CA ALA A 94 -11.55 9.73 0.06
C ALA A 94 -11.12 8.60 1.01
N TYR A 95 -12.07 8.11 1.80
CA TYR A 95 -11.91 7.06 2.81
C TYR A 95 -10.97 7.42 3.96
N GLU A 96 -10.67 8.70 4.18
CA GLU A 96 -9.98 9.23 5.37
C GLU A 96 -8.62 8.54 5.66
N GLY A 97 -7.94 8.07 4.62
CA GLY A 97 -6.66 7.36 4.75
C GLY A 97 -6.78 5.95 5.32
N GLN A 98 -7.97 5.38 5.41
CA GLN A 98 -8.18 4.05 5.97
C GLN A 98 -7.72 2.94 5.02
N TYR A 99 -7.39 1.79 5.61
CA TYR A 99 -6.95 0.57 4.93
C TYR A 99 -8.11 -0.39 4.74
N PHE A 100 -8.11 -1.07 3.59
CA PHE A 100 -9.12 -2.04 3.17
C PHE A 100 -8.48 -3.31 2.61
N TRP A 101 -9.30 -4.32 2.33
CA TRP A 101 -8.90 -5.59 1.72
C TRP A 101 -8.51 -5.50 0.24
N ASP A 102 -8.76 -4.35 -0.40
CA ASP A 102 -8.36 -4.05 -1.78
C ASP A 102 -6.86 -4.26 -1.99
N THR A 103 -6.05 -4.00 -0.98
CA THR A 103 -4.62 -4.26 -0.99
C THR A 103 -4.31 -5.73 -1.29
N GLU A 104 -4.96 -6.66 -0.61
CA GLU A 104 -4.70 -8.09 -0.71
C GLU A 104 -5.15 -8.66 -2.04
N ILE A 105 -6.27 -8.20 -2.58
CA ILE A 105 -6.90 -8.79 -3.76
C ILE A 105 -6.46 -8.10 -5.07
N TYR A 106 -6.31 -6.78 -5.06
CA TYR A 106 -6.04 -6.04 -6.30
C TYR A 106 -4.60 -5.55 -6.42
N LEU A 107 -3.99 -5.10 -5.33
CA LEU A 107 -2.64 -4.55 -5.36
C LEU A 107 -1.56 -5.65 -5.20
N PHE A 108 -1.80 -6.57 -4.30
CA PHE A 108 -0.85 -7.61 -3.94
C PHE A 108 -0.41 -8.50 -5.12
N PRO A 109 -1.32 -8.95 -6.04
CA PRO A 109 -0.91 -9.74 -7.19
C PRO A 109 0.12 -9.04 -8.10
N PHE A 110 0.03 -7.73 -8.26
CA PHE A 110 1.03 -6.95 -8.97
C PHE A 110 2.36 -6.92 -8.22
N LEU A 111 2.33 -6.66 -6.92
CA LEU A 111 3.55 -6.52 -6.11
C LEU A 111 4.30 -7.84 -5.90
N ILE A 112 3.64 -8.98 -5.86
CA ILE A 112 4.31 -10.29 -5.77
C ILE A 112 5.31 -10.48 -6.91
N TYR A 113 4.93 -10.12 -8.13
CA TYR A 113 5.75 -10.32 -9.32
C TYR A 113 6.76 -9.21 -9.56
N THR A 114 6.48 -8.00 -9.11
CA THR A 114 7.31 -6.82 -9.42
C THR A 114 8.17 -6.36 -8.25
N SER A 115 7.72 -6.56 -7.03
CA SER A 115 8.36 -6.07 -5.81
C SER A 115 8.04 -6.95 -4.60
N PRO A 116 8.53 -8.21 -4.54
CA PRO A 116 8.17 -9.17 -3.48
C PRO A 116 8.43 -8.67 -2.05
N ARG A 117 9.44 -7.82 -1.89
CA ARG A 117 9.74 -7.18 -0.59
C ARG A 117 8.59 -6.30 -0.12
N LEU A 118 7.99 -5.52 -1.02
CA LEU A 118 6.84 -4.67 -0.69
C LEU A 118 5.61 -5.53 -0.38
N ALA A 119 5.37 -6.59 -1.15
CA ALA A 119 4.31 -7.55 -0.86
C ALA A 119 4.46 -8.15 0.54
N LYS A 120 5.67 -8.59 0.93
CA LYS A 120 5.96 -9.06 2.29
C LYS A 120 5.65 -8.00 3.36
N ASN A 121 6.02 -6.74 3.15
CA ASN A 121 5.75 -5.66 4.10
C ASN A 121 4.24 -5.47 4.31
N LEU A 122 3.43 -5.56 3.26
CA LEU A 122 1.98 -5.45 3.35
C LEU A 122 1.36 -6.62 4.12
N LEU A 123 1.87 -7.85 3.97
CA LEU A 123 1.45 -8.97 4.82
C LEU A 123 1.89 -8.78 6.28
N MET A 124 3.09 -8.26 6.51
CA MET A 124 3.55 -7.94 7.87
C MET A 124 2.69 -6.86 8.54
N PHE A 125 2.14 -5.93 7.77
CA PHE A 125 1.17 -4.97 8.27
C PHE A 125 -0.08 -5.68 8.80
N ARG A 126 -0.65 -6.64 8.07
CA ARG A 126 -1.77 -7.47 8.55
C ARG A 126 -1.39 -8.33 9.76
N TYR A 127 -0.21 -8.91 9.76
CA TYR A 127 0.27 -9.69 10.90
C TYR A 127 0.31 -8.86 12.20
N ARG A 128 0.72 -7.60 12.13
CA ARG A 128 0.73 -6.69 13.28
C ARG A 128 -0.65 -6.36 13.83
N MET A 129 -1.70 -6.56 13.04
CA MET A 129 -3.10 -6.38 13.47
C MET A 129 -3.69 -7.62 14.14
N LEU A 130 -2.98 -8.74 14.15
CA LEU A 130 -3.54 -10.05 14.54
C LEU A 130 -4.14 -10.06 15.97
N ASP A 131 -3.53 -9.35 16.90
CA ASP A 131 -4.05 -9.30 18.28
C ASP A 131 -5.36 -8.50 18.36
N HIS A 132 -5.49 -7.41 17.61
CA HIS A 132 -6.77 -6.69 17.48
C HIS A 132 -7.83 -7.54 16.77
N ALA A 133 -7.44 -8.30 15.75
CA ALA A 133 -8.37 -9.20 15.08
C ALA A 133 -8.84 -10.35 15.98
N ARG A 134 -7.99 -10.86 16.87
CA ARG A 134 -8.37 -11.85 17.89
C ARG A 134 -9.28 -11.24 18.96
N GLU A 135 -9.01 -10.02 19.39
CA GLU A 135 -9.88 -9.27 20.30
C GLU A 135 -11.28 -9.10 19.69
N ARG A 136 -11.33 -8.66 18.43
CA ARG A 136 -12.59 -8.48 17.70
C ARG A 136 -13.40 -9.78 17.57
N ALA A 137 -12.76 -10.90 17.29
CA ALA A 137 -13.45 -12.19 17.25
C ALA A 137 -14.11 -12.52 18.59
N ARG A 138 -13.42 -12.28 19.71
CA ARG A 138 -13.99 -12.50 21.06
C ARG A 138 -15.19 -11.59 21.34
N GLU A 139 -15.13 -10.30 20.98
CA GLU A 139 -16.25 -9.36 21.10
C GLU A 139 -17.51 -9.86 20.38
N LEU A 140 -17.33 -10.57 19.28
CA LEU A 140 -18.42 -11.13 18.47
C LEU A 140 -18.77 -12.60 18.84
N ASN A 141 -18.27 -13.09 19.99
CA ASN A 141 -18.44 -14.49 20.43
C ASN A 141 -17.96 -15.51 19.39
N GLN A 142 -16.92 -15.19 18.62
CA GLN A 142 -16.31 -16.05 17.62
C GLN A 142 -14.94 -16.55 18.08
N LYS A 143 -14.50 -17.68 17.51
CA LYS A 143 -13.16 -18.23 17.69
C LYS A 143 -12.23 -17.69 16.61
N GLY A 144 -10.92 -17.67 16.91
CA GLY A 144 -9.88 -17.28 15.94
C GLY A 144 -9.64 -15.79 15.89
N ALA A 145 -9.66 -15.20 14.72
CA ALA A 145 -9.42 -13.79 14.47
C ALA A 145 -10.43 -13.24 13.47
N MET A 146 -10.75 -11.96 13.59
CA MET A 146 -11.61 -11.26 12.64
C MET A 146 -10.97 -9.93 12.27
N PHE A 147 -10.39 -9.88 11.09
CA PHE A 147 -9.76 -8.67 10.57
C PHE A 147 -10.81 -7.63 10.21
N PRO A 148 -10.51 -6.34 10.46
CA PRO A 148 -11.44 -5.26 10.20
C PRO A 148 -11.67 -5.04 8.71
N TRP A 149 -12.87 -4.60 8.35
CA TRP A 149 -13.18 -4.12 7.02
C TRP A 149 -12.50 -2.79 6.72
N ARG A 150 -12.61 -1.82 7.64
CA ARG A 150 -11.97 -0.51 7.58
C ARG A 150 -11.12 -0.30 8.83
N THR A 151 -9.91 0.16 8.65
CA THR A 151 -9.04 0.38 9.82
C THR A 151 -7.95 1.41 9.56
N ILE A 152 -7.45 1.99 10.66
CA ILE A 152 -6.21 2.76 10.69
C ILE A 152 -5.17 2.01 11.52
N ASN A 153 -5.57 1.49 12.67
CA ASN A 153 -4.67 0.92 13.70
C ASN A 153 -4.90 -0.58 14.00
N GLY A 154 -5.68 -1.26 13.18
CA GLY A 154 -6.04 -2.68 13.37
C GLY A 154 -7.41 -2.91 14.02
N LYS A 155 -8.04 -1.88 14.59
CA LYS A 155 -9.41 -1.95 15.10
C LYS A 155 -10.41 -1.61 13.99
N GLU A 156 -11.62 -2.18 14.07
CA GLU A 156 -12.70 -1.83 13.13
C GLU A 156 -13.10 -0.36 13.27
N ALA A 157 -13.04 0.39 12.19
CA ALA A 157 -13.36 1.81 12.13
C ALA A 157 -14.61 2.10 11.27
N SER A 158 -15.39 1.08 10.90
CA SER A 158 -16.60 1.28 10.09
C SER A 158 -17.70 1.96 10.88
N ALA A 159 -18.31 2.98 10.27
CA ALA A 159 -19.53 3.60 10.78
C ALA A 159 -20.80 2.83 10.36
N TYR A 160 -20.68 1.85 9.47
CA TYR A 160 -21.80 1.04 8.96
C TYR A 160 -22.00 -0.19 9.83
N TYR A 161 -22.83 -0.05 10.88
CA TYR A 161 -22.95 -1.06 11.93
C TYR A 161 -23.24 -2.48 11.41
N ALA A 162 -24.28 -2.68 10.62
CA ALA A 162 -24.65 -4.03 10.19
C ALA A 162 -23.69 -4.62 9.14
N ALA A 163 -23.25 -3.82 8.17
CA ALA A 163 -22.44 -4.30 7.07
C ALA A 163 -20.93 -4.30 7.38
N GLY A 164 -20.45 -3.33 8.17
CA GLY A 164 -19.03 -3.17 8.44
C GLY A 164 -18.50 -3.98 9.61
N THR A 165 -19.37 -4.49 10.48
CA THR A 165 -18.95 -5.11 11.74
C THR A 165 -18.58 -6.59 11.63
N ALA A 166 -18.96 -7.28 10.54
CA ALA A 166 -18.76 -8.72 10.36
C ALA A 166 -18.52 -9.10 8.89
N GLN A 167 -17.46 -8.59 8.30
CA GLN A 167 -17.05 -8.89 6.93
C GLN A 167 -16.11 -10.11 6.92
N TYR A 168 -16.66 -11.32 6.91
CA TYR A 168 -15.88 -12.56 7.05
C TYR A 168 -14.93 -12.84 5.88
N HIS A 169 -15.22 -12.34 4.68
CA HIS A 169 -14.37 -12.52 3.51
C HIS A 169 -12.98 -11.89 3.68
N ILE A 170 -12.83 -10.85 4.53
CA ILE A 170 -11.53 -10.19 4.77
C ILE A 170 -10.47 -11.21 5.24
N ASN A 171 -10.85 -12.15 6.11
CA ASN A 171 -9.95 -13.21 6.54
C ASN A 171 -9.51 -14.09 5.36
N ALA A 172 -10.45 -14.44 4.48
CA ALA A 172 -10.14 -15.24 3.29
C ALA A 172 -9.23 -14.49 2.31
N ASP A 173 -9.44 -13.19 2.13
CA ASP A 173 -8.65 -12.32 1.27
C ASP A 173 -7.19 -12.22 1.74
N ILE A 174 -6.99 -12.06 3.06
CA ILE A 174 -5.65 -12.05 3.67
C ILE A 174 -4.98 -13.42 3.54
N MET A 175 -5.70 -14.51 3.76
CA MET A 175 -5.19 -15.88 3.60
C MET A 175 -4.87 -16.20 2.15
N TYR A 176 -5.67 -15.70 1.21
CA TYR A 176 -5.37 -15.80 -0.21
C TYR A 176 -4.04 -15.11 -0.56
N ALA A 177 -3.84 -13.89 -0.10
CA ALA A 177 -2.59 -13.16 -0.31
C ALA A 177 -1.37 -13.87 0.34
N LEU A 178 -1.55 -14.43 1.53
CA LEU A 178 -0.48 -15.18 2.22
C LEU A 178 -0.05 -16.45 1.47
N ARG A 179 -0.96 -17.07 0.74
CA ARG A 179 -0.69 -18.30 -0.02
C ARG A 179 0.07 -18.05 -1.32
N LYS A 180 -0.01 -16.83 -1.88
CA LYS A 180 0.67 -16.45 -3.13
C LYS A 180 2.15 -16.16 -2.91
#